data_677cbc2c75b19c8cca3b6bcec14fc01d
#
_entry.id   677cbc2c75b19c8cca3b6bcec14fc01d
#
_cell.length_a   1.000
_cell.length_b   1.000
_cell.length_c   1.000
_cell.angle_alpha   90.00
_cell.angle_beta   90.00
_cell.angle_gamma   90.00
#
_symmetry.space_group_name_H-M   'P 1'
#
loop_
_entity.id
_entity.type
_entity.pdbx_description
1 polymer ?
#
loop_
_entity_poly.entity_id
_entity_poly.type
_entity_poly.pdbx_seq_one_letter_code
_entity_poly.pdbx_strand_id
1 'polypeptide(L)'
;MRGALASGRSALYSVTVRVAIVAVVVGVFCTWLAQGHVTLSGIEGPNNGWLCVLLAAPAFLWARSMERGSWVGVVGVLGCAFVIAWTATENWLDASRVLNAGVSHGLLLVLAACTVVAAVAVVHAVALVRDPAPHVRTGAAGGRARTAVAVTVLMLALLLVLVFRQVLGITQRPSWPPPANAVTAERAETATEAFAARDGTRPHDANLDFAWSTAATIEPWVEGKTFFPRIFADVEGARSSVHILMFGWREGQVGTEMADLLERKLAEGVEVRVIVDAFGSRPNGAARAMFTALADAGAQIVVNDVLPLDRDGLYPDHRHLDWRQDEVGRADHRKLYVIDGEVAWTGGAGIEDHFENGGFHDVMVRVTGNVVRQAQAAFLTSFSGHGAPLPDDLDPYFHAPSDSGEIPVAVAQVIPGGFVAASQAIREQIDGARRRLDVMNPYLTDRDMLERILAAARRGVRVRLVVSETSNNAQASAALRHRYDDLLGAGVEIWELPGTVVHAKVVVSDDVVSFGTVNLDSWALYRNSEIMMIARSADTAALFEARLFEPDIARSHPGKPPSGARARFESWLWDKLTYFL
;
A
#
# COMPACT_ATOMS: atom_id res chain seq x y z
N MET A 1 30.57 -46.48 -25.48
CA MET A 1 30.99 -45.96 -24.16
C MET A 1 30.93 -44.44 -24.06
N ARG A 2 31.47 -43.62 -24.97
CA ARG A 2 31.42 -42.14 -24.88
C ARG A 2 30.00 -41.57 -24.85
N GLY A 3 29.06 -42.13 -25.63
CA GLY A 3 27.66 -41.65 -25.66
C GLY A 3 26.88 -41.93 -24.36
N ALA A 4 27.13 -43.07 -23.70
CA ALA A 4 26.49 -43.42 -22.44
C ALA A 4 27.00 -42.55 -21.26
N LEU A 5 28.28 -42.16 -21.27
CA LEU A 5 28.87 -41.25 -20.30
C LEU A 5 28.35 -39.79 -20.46
N ALA A 6 28.11 -39.37 -21.72
CA ALA A 6 27.55 -38.03 -21.99
C ALA A 6 26.08 -37.93 -21.54
N SER A 7 25.27 -38.99 -21.78
CA SER A 7 23.87 -39.03 -21.33
C SER A 7 23.75 -39.08 -19.82
N GLY A 8 24.63 -39.81 -19.14
CA GLY A 8 24.65 -39.85 -17.66
C GLY A 8 25.03 -38.52 -17.03
N ARG A 9 25.94 -37.74 -17.62
CA ARG A 9 26.30 -36.37 -17.13
C ARG A 9 25.16 -35.38 -17.32
N SER A 10 24.48 -35.40 -18.47
CA SER A 10 23.33 -34.51 -18.71
C SER A 10 22.17 -34.79 -17.75
N ALA A 11 21.93 -36.08 -17.45
CA ALA A 11 20.92 -36.46 -16.46
C ALA A 11 21.30 -35.97 -15.05
N LEU A 12 22.56 -36.10 -14.64
CA LEU A 12 23.04 -35.62 -13.36
C LEU A 12 22.89 -34.12 -13.23
N TYR A 13 23.25 -33.33 -14.25
CA TYR A 13 23.10 -31.88 -14.23
C TYR A 13 21.63 -31.47 -14.12
N SER A 14 20.73 -32.10 -14.83
CA SER A 14 19.30 -31.84 -14.75
C SER A 14 18.72 -32.16 -13.38
N VAL A 15 19.11 -33.28 -12.77
CA VAL A 15 18.69 -33.63 -11.40
C VAL A 15 19.17 -32.59 -10.40
N THR A 16 20.44 -32.20 -10.48
CA THR A 16 21.03 -31.19 -9.57
C THR A 16 20.28 -29.85 -9.69
N VAL A 17 20.01 -29.41 -10.91
CA VAL A 17 19.23 -28.18 -11.15
C VAL A 17 17.81 -28.28 -10.55
N ARG A 18 17.13 -29.43 -10.76
CA ARG A 18 15.78 -29.63 -10.21
C ARG A 18 15.75 -29.64 -8.69
N VAL A 19 16.75 -30.27 -8.05
CA VAL A 19 16.88 -30.25 -6.59
C VAL A 19 17.12 -28.81 -6.08
N ALA A 20 17.99 -28.06 -6.77
CA ALA A 20 18.23 -26.66 -6.41
C ALA A 20 16.97 -25.77 -6.62
N ILE A 21 16.19 -26.02 -7.66
CA ILE A 21 14.92 -25.31 -7.88
C ILE A 21 13.91 -25.62 -6.76
N VAL A 22 13.85 -26.86 -6.29
CA VAL A 22 13.02 -27.22 -5.12
C VAL A 22 13.54 -26.47 -3.88
N ALA A 23 14.85 -26.34 -3.69
CA ALA A 23 15.42 -25.54 -2.60
C ALA A 23 15.07 -24.05 -2.71
N VAL A 24 14.96 -23.49 -3.93
CA VAL A 24 14.41 -22.12 -4.13
C VAL A 24 12.99 -22.03 -3.61
N VAL A 25 12.10 -22.94 -4.01
CA VAL A 25 10.70 -22.92 -3.56
C VAL A 25 10.63 -23.06 -2.05
N VAL A 26 11.35 -24.00 -1.45
CA VAL A 26 11.42 -24.15 0.02
C VAL A 26 11.95 -22.88 0.68
N GLY A 27 13.03 -22.30 0.15
CA GLY A 27 13.62 -21.08 0.69
C GLY A 27 12.68 -19.88 0.69
N VAL A 28 11.79 -19.79 -0.30
CA VAL A 28 10.77 -18.71 -0.39
C VAL A 28 9.75 -18.79 0.76
N PHE A 29 9.42 -19.99 1.23
CA PHE A 29 8.53 -20.19 2.37
C PHE A 29 9.26 -20.13 3.72
N CYS A 30 10.60 -20.09 3.73
CA CYS A 30 11.38 -19.86 4.93
C CYS A 30 11.52 -18.37 5.25
N THR A 31 11.95 -18.05 6.45
CA THR A 31 12.18 -16.65 6.86
C THR A 31 13.25 -15.97 6.00
N TRP A 32 12.90 -14.86 5.39
CA TRP A 32 13.81 -14.01 4.59
C TRP A 32 14.34 -12.84 5.41
N LEU A 33 13.48 -12.24 6.22
CA LEU A 33 13.76 -11.07 7.01
C LEU A 33 13.38 -11.32 8.46
N ALA A 34 14.18 -10.80 9.37
CA ALA A 34 13.92 -10.87 10.80
C ALA A 34 14.26 -9.54 11.46
N GLN A 35 13.33 -9.01 12.25
CA GLN A 35 13.52 -7.83 13.09
C GLN A 35 12.89 -8.08 14.46
N GLY A 36 13.70 -8.16 15.49
CA GLY A 36 13.22 -8.51 16.82
C GLY A 36 12.50 -9.86 16.84
N HIS A 37 11.23 -9.87 17.22
CA HIS A 37 10.37 -11.06 17.26
C HIS A 37 9.56 -11.27 15.96
N VAL A 38 9.63 -10.34 15.02
CA VAL A 38 8.92 -10.42 13.74
C VAL A 38 9.79 -11.09 12.69
N THR A 39 9.22 -12.08 12.01
CA THR A 39 9.86 -12.79 10.90
C THR A 39 8.93 -12.84 9.70
N LEU A 40 9.47 -12.53 8.51
CA LEU A 40 8.74 -12.58 7.25
C LEU A 40 9.38 -13.60 6.31
N SER A 41 8.58 -14.46 5.69
CA SER A 41 9.03 -15.35 4.61
C SER A 41 9.13 -14.60 3.27
N GLY A 42 9.70 -15.25 2.26
CA GLY A 42 9.86 -14.64 0.94
C GLY A 42 8.57 -14.28 0.24
N ILE A 43 7.43 -14.83 0.64
CA ILE A 43 6.10 -14.53 0.05
C ILE A 43 5.23 -13.64 0.92
N GLU A 44 5.70 -13.23 2.09
CA GLU A 44 4.96 -12.42 3.06
C GLU A 44 5.47 -10.98 3.07
N GLY A 45 4.58 -10.03 3.35
CA GLY A 45 4.90 -8.61 3.40
C GLY A 45 5.39 -8.04 2.05
N PRO A 46 6.35 -7.13 2.05
CA PRO A 46 6.88 -6.50 0.84
C PRO A 46 7.76 -7.42 -0.02
N ASN A 47 7.86 -8.70 0.33
CA ASN A 47 8.73 -9.64 -0.36
C ASN A 47 8.08 -10.22 -1.62
N ASN A 48 8.68 -9.99 -2.79
CA ASN A 48 8.20 -10.51 -4.08
C ASN A 48 8.61 -11.97 -4.37
N GLY A 49 8.87 -12.77 -3.36
CA GLY A 49 9.34 -14.15 -3.50
C GLY A 49 8.38 -15.08 -4.24
N TRP A 50 7.09 -14.73 -4.34
CA TRP A 50 6.14 -15.43 -5.19
C TRP A 50 6.58 -15.48 -6.68
N LEU A 51 7.29 -14.44 -7.17
CA LEU A 51 7.91 -14.46 -8.52
C LEU A 51 8.92 -15.60 -8.64
N CYS A 52 9.66 -15.86 -7.56
CA CYS A 52 10.60 -16.97 -7.50
C CYS A 52 9.87 -18.31 -7.65
N VAL A 53 8.69 -18.46 -7.02
CA VAL A 53 7.86 -19.67 -7.15
C VAL A 53 7.31 -19.82 -8.58
N LEU A 54 6.79 -18.73 -9.16
CA LEU A 54 6.28 -18.75 -10.54
C LEU A 54 7.38 -19.09 -11.56
N LEU A 55 8.59 -18.57 -11.36
CA LEU A 55 9.72 -18.85 -12.24
C LEU A 55 10.35 -20.23 -12.01
N ALA A 56 10.15 -20.83 -10.85
CA ALA A 56 10.62 -22.18 -10.56
C ALA A 56 9.98 -23.24 -11.48
N ALA A 57 8.69 -23.09 -11.80
CA ALA A 57 7.99 -24.04 -12.68
C ALA A 57 8.57 -24.11 -14.10
N PRO A 58 8.73 -23.01 -14.88
CA PRO A 58 9.38 -23.06 -16.17
C PRO A 58 10.85 -23.48 -16.07
N ALA A 59 11.58 -23.05 -15.02
CA ALA A 59 12.95 -23.50 -14.81
C ALA A 59 13.05 -25.02 -14.64
N PHE A 60 12.10 -25.61 -13.91
CA PHE A 60 12.03 -27.06 -13.73
C PHE A 60 11.78 -27.81 -15.07
N LEU A 61 10.89 -27.27 -15.91
CA LEU A 61 10.61 -27.81 -17.24
C LEU A 61 11.84 -27.68 -18.17
N TRP A 62 12.52 -26.56 -18.13
CA TRP A 62 13.74 -26.34 -18.91
C TRP A 62 14.91 -27.20 -18.45
N ALA A 63 15.04 -27.45 -17.15
CA ALA A 63 16.02 -28.42 -16.64
C ALA A 63 15.82 -29.80 -17.26
N ARG A 64 14.57 -30.23 -17.51
CA ARG A 64 14.27 -31.46 -18.23
C ARG A 64 14.69 -31.42 -19.70
N SER A 65 14.70 -30.24 -20.31
CA SER A 65 15.20 -30.04 -21.68
C SER A 65 16.74 -30.13 -21.76
N MET A 66 17.44 -29.81 -20.65
CA MET A 66 18.91 -30.00 -20.58
C MET A 66 19.33 -31.47 -20.69
N GLU A 67 18.52 -32.43 -20.21
CA GLU A 67 18.77 -33.86 -20.37
C GLU A 67 18.90 -34.28 -21.84
N ARG A 68 18.20 -33.55 -22.73
CA ARG A 68 18.21 -33.77 -24.18
C ARG A 68 19.32 -33.01 -24.90
N GLY A 69 20.26 -32.40 -24.15
CA GLY A 69 21.34 -31.59 -24.72
C GLY A 69 20.86 -30.28 -25.35
N SER A 70 19.76 -29.73 -24.92
CA SER A 70 19.16 -28.53 -25.48
C SER A 70 19.76 -27.26 -24.90
N TRP A 71 20.30 -26.37 -25.74
CA TRP A 71 20.74 -25.05 -25.40
C TRP A 71 19.60 -24.16 -24.86
N VAL A 72 18.38 -24.38 -25.36
CA VAL A 72 17.18 -23.67 -24.87
C VAL A 72 16.95 -23.95 -23.37
N GLY A 73 17.16 -25.21 -22.96
CA GLY A 73 17.08 -25.58 -21.55
C GLY A 73 18.12 -24.86 -20.71
N VAL A 74 19.36 -24.75 -21.17
CA VAL A 74 20.44 -24.04 -20.45
C VAL A 74 20.12 -22.55 -20.28
N VAL A 75 19.76 -21.88 -21.39
CA VAL A 75 19.46 -20.44 -21.38
C VAL A 75 18.22 -20.14 -20.53
N GLY A 76 17.18 -20.97 -20.64
CA GLY A 76 15.97 -20.81 -19.85
C GLY A 76 16.22 -20.95 -18.36
N VAL A 77 16.98 -21.95 -17.95
CA VAL A 77 17.35 -22.16 -16.53
C VAL A 77 18.22 -21.01 -16.01
N LEU A 78 19.20 -20.55 -16.79
CA LEU A 78 20.04 -19.40 -16.40
C LEU A 78 19.22 -18.12 -16.25
N GLY A 79 18.31 -17.86 -17.19
CA GLY A 79 17.43 -16.70 -17.13
C GLY A 79 16.54 -16.72 -15.89
N CYS A 80 15.90 -17.85 -15.59
CA CYS A 80 15.09 -17.96 -14.37
C CYS A 80 15.93 -17.80 -13.10
N ALA A 81 17.09 -18.43 -13.02
CA ALA A 81 17.96 -18.31 -11.83
C ALA A 81 18.43 -16.87 -11.60
N PHE A 82 18.75 -16.16 -12.69
CA PHE A 82 19.13 -14.76 -12.61
C PHE A 82 17.99 -13.88 -12.06
N VAL A 83 16.77 -14.02 -12.62
CA VAL A 83 15.62 -13.22 -12.15
C VAL A 83 15.25 -13.54 -10.71
N ILE A 84 15.28 -14.81 -10.33
CA ILE A 84 15.02 -15.22 -8.96
C ILE A 84 16.05 -14.60 -8.00
N ALA A 85 17.34 -14.68 -8.32
CA ALA A 85 18.40 -14.10 -7.49
C ALA A 85 18.29 -12.58 -7.40
N TRP A 86 17.96 -11.93 -8.52
CA TRP A 86 17.73 -10.49 -8.60
C TRP A 86 16.55 -10.07 -7.70
N THR A 87 15.38 -10.66 -7.90
CA THR A 87 14.17 -10.36 -7.11
C THR A 87 14.42 -10.54 -5.60
N ALA A 88 15.10 -11.63 -5.22
CA ALA A 88 15.44 -11.91 -3.84
C ALA A 88 16.37 -10.85 -3.24
N THR A 89 17.37 -10.40 -4.02
CA THR A 89 18.33 -9.38 -3.57
C THR A 89 17.69 -8.00 -3.44
N GLU A 90 16.84 -7.60 -4.40
CA GLU A 90 16.12 -6.33 -4.34
C GLU A 90 15.21 -6.25 -3.12
N ASN A 91 14.40 -7.28 -2.92
CA ASN A 91 13.50 -7.31 -1.77
C ASN A 91 14.25 -7.18 -0.45
N TRP A 92 15.42 -7.80 -0.35
CA TRP A 92 16.27 -7.63 0.82
C TRP A 92 16.79 -6.19 0.95
N LEU A 93 17.29 -5.59 -0.12
CA LEU A 93 17.80 -4.21 -0.10
C LEU A 93 16.71 -3.21 0.30
N ASP A 94 15.51 -3.34 -0.24
CA ASP A 94 14.40 -2.47 0.09
C ASP A 94 13.92 -2.66 1.54
N ALA A 95 13.73 -3.90 1.96
CA ALA A 95 13.31 -4.19 3.32
C ALA A 95 14.38 -3.84 4.37
N SER A 96 15.67 -4.03 4.07
CA SER A 96 16.76 -3.64 4.99
C SER A 96 16.85 -2.13 5.19
N ARG A 97 16.49 -1.33 4.18
CA ARG A 97 16.44 0.13 4.27
C ARG A 97 15.22 0.65 5.05
N VAL A 98 14.05 0.03 4.84
CA VAL A 98 12.79 0.48 5.44
C VAL A 98 12.62 -0.07 6.86
N LEU A 99 12.98 -1.34 7.09
CA LEU A 99 12.71 -2.06 8.33
C LEU A 99 13.96 -2.29 9.20
N ASN A 100 15.14 -1.86 8.75
CA ASN A 100 16.42 -2.19 9.40
C ASN A 100 16.55 -3.70 9.74
N ALA A 101 16.01 -4.54 8.85
CA ALA A 101 15.88 -5.98 9.06
C ALA A 101 17.13 -6.74 8.62
N GLY A 102 17.51 -7.74 9.38
CA GLY A 102 18.62 -8.63 9.06
C GLY A 102 18.26 -9.71 8.02
N VAL A 103 19.26 -10.14 7.24
CA VAL A 103 19.13 -11.28 6.32
C VAL A 103 18.92 -12.57 7.11
N SER A 104 17.97 -13.40 6.72
CA SER A 104 17.68 -14.67 7.34
C SER A 104 17.93 -15.87 6.42
N HIS A 105 17.85 -17.05 6.99
CA HIS A 105 18.24 -18.32 6.34
C HIS A 105 17.48 -18.64 5.05
N GLY A 106 16.20 -18.24 4.93
CA GLY A 106 15.40 -18.50 3.72
C GLY A 106 15.94 -17.77 2.50
N LEU A 107 16.29 -16.50 2.65
CA LEU A 107 16.90 -15.71 1.58
C LEU A 107 18.27 -16.26 1.17
N LEU A 108 19.10 -16.62 2.15
CA LEU A 108 20.39 -17.23 1.89
C LEU A 108 20.26 -18.56 1.14
N LEU A 109 19.24 -19.36 1.48
CA LEU A 109 18.95 -20.62 0.78
C LEU A 109 18.57 -20.37 -0.68
N VAL A 110 17.73 -19.37 -0.98
CA VAL A 110 17.36 -18.99 -2.35
C VAL A 110 18.59 -18.56 -3.16
N LEU A 111 19.41 -17.67 -2.61
CA LEU A 111 20.61 -17.18 -3.31
C LEU A 111 21.64 -18.29 -3.55
N ALA A 112 21.86 -19.16 -2.55
CA ALA A 112 22.75 -20.32 -2.69
C ALA A 112 22.23 -21.29 -3.76
N ALA A 113 20.95 -21.59 -3.77
CA ALA A 113 20.33 -22.46 -4.77
C ALA A 113 20.44 -21.87 -6.19
N CYS A 114 20.21 -20.57 -6.38
CA CYS A 114 20.39 -19.88 -7.66
C CYS A 114 21.84 -19.94 -8.14
N THR A 115 22.80 -19.80 -7.24
CA THR A 115 24.24 -19.93 -7.54
C THR A 115 24.56 -21.33 -8.06
N VAL A 116 24.04 -22.37 -7.40
CA VAL A 116 24.21 -23.77 -7.83
C VAL A 116 23.60 -23.99 -9.22
N VAL A 117 22.36 -23.49 -9.44
CA VAL A 117 21.67 -23.58 -10.75
C VAL A 117 22.50 -22.94 -11.85
N ALA A 118 23.00 -21.72 -11.62
CA ALA A 118 23.83 -21.01 -12.58
C ALA A 118 25.15 -21.75 -12.89
N ALA A 119 25.85 -22.19 -11.86
CA ALA A 119 27.11 -22.93 -12.01
C ALA A 119 26.93 -24.23 -12.82
N VAL A 120 25.92 -25.03 -12.48
CA VAL A 120 25.62 -26.29 -13.20
C VAL A 120 25.22 -26.02 -14.62
N ALA A 121 24.39 -24.99 -14.90
CA ALA A 121 24.01 -24.65 -16.26
C ALA A 121 25.19 -24.17 -17.10
N VAL A 122 26.12 -23.41 -16.55
CA VAL A 122 27.37 -22.99 -17.22
C VAL A 122 28.26 -24.21 -17.54
N VAL A 123 28.46 -25.11 -16.55
CA VAL A 123 29.25 -26.34 -16.77
C VAL A 123 28.63 -27.21 -17.87
N HIS A 124 27.30 -27.30 -17.87
CA HIS A 124 26.58 -28.05 -18.91
C HIS A 124 26.71 -27.37 -20.28
N ALA A 125 26.64 -26.04 -20.36
CA ALA A 125 26.87 -25.29 -21.59
C ALA A 125 28.27 -25.54 -22.14
N VAL A 126 29.30 -25.50 -21.29
CA VAL A 126 30.70 -25.81 -21.70
C VAL A 126 30.81 -27.25 -22.20
N ALA A 127 30.12 -28.19 -21.55
CA ALA A 127 30.11 -29.58 -22.00
C ALA A 127 29.45 -29.76 -23.39
N LEU A 128 28.36 -29.04 -23.65
CA LEU A 128 27.68 -29.05 -24.97
C LEU A 128 28.53 -28.43 -26.09
N VAL A 129 29.35 -27.42 -25.77
CA VAL A 129 30.30 -26.83 -26.73
C VAL A 129 31.41 -27.83 -27.08
N ARG A 130 31.91 -28.57 -26.08
CA ARG A 130 33.02 -29.54 -26.27
C ARG A 130 32.60 -30.84 -26.98
N ASP A 131 31.34 -31.27 -26.77
CA ASP A 131 30.80 -32.51 -27.31
C ASP A 131 29.31 -32.32 -27.67
N PRO A 132 29.01 -31.73 -28.86
CA PRO A 132 27.64 -31.42 -29.27
C PRO A 132 26.85 -32.71 -29.49
N ALA A 133 25.67 -32.83 -28.86
CA ALA A 133 24.81 -33.99 -28.97
C ALA A 133 24.39 -34.27 -30.42
N PRO A 134 24.38 -35.54 -30.87
CA PRO A 134 24.14 -35.92 -32.27
C PRO A 134 22.76 -35.54 -32.81
N HIS A 135 21.78 -35.19 -31.99
CA HIS A 135 20.40 -34.86 -32.39
C HIS A 135 20.21 -33.44 -32.98
N VAL A 136 21.25 -32.61 -32.98
CA VAL A 136 21.19 -31.25 -33.55
C VAL A 136 21.33 -31.26 -35.10
N ARG A 137 21.60 -32.42 -35.71
CA ARG A 137 22.01 -32.55 -37.14
C ARG A 137 20.92 -32.90 -38.14
N THR A 138 19.64 -33.09 -37.78
CA THR A 138 18.61 -33.49 -38.74
C THR A 138 17.44 -32.53 -38.89
N GLY A 139 17.19 -32.15 -40.10
CA GLY A 139 16.44 -31.00 -40.64
C GLY A 139 14.97 -30.73 -40.27
N ALA A 140 14.18 -31.67 -39.74
CA ALA A 140 12.78 -31.37 -39.36
C ALA A 140 12.63 -30.84 -37.94
N ALA A 141 13.62 -31.05 -37.09
CA ALA A 141 13.70 -30.43 -35.74
C ALA A 141 14.13 -28.96 -35.81
N GLY A 142 14.66 -28.50 -36.94
CA GLY A 142 15.21 -27.16 -37.13
C GLY A 142 14.17 -26.04 -37.02
N GLY A 143 12.93 -26.27 -37.45
CA GLY A 143 11.85 -25.27 -37.36
C GLY A 143 11.41 -25.05 -35.92
N ARG A 144 11.12 -26.12 -35.19
CA ARG A 144 10.69 -26.05 -33.77
C ARG A 144 11.81 -25.56 -32.85
N ALA A 145 13.07 -25.93 -33.13
CA ALA A 145 14.22 -25.42 -32.41
C ALA A 145 14.44 -23.91 -32.65
N ARG A 146 14.28 -23.45 -33.91
CA ARG A 146 14.36 -22.00 -34.22
C ARG A 146 13.24 -21.20 -33.57
N THR A 147 12.01 -21.73 -33.56
CA THR A 147 10.89 -21.08 -32.84
C THR A 147 11.13 -21.05 -31.34
N ALA A 148 11.61 -22.13 -30.74
CA ALA A 148 11.94 -22.18 -29.32
C ALA A 148 13.09 -21.23 -28.96
N VAL A 149 14.14 -21.14 -29.81
CA VAL A 149 15.22 -20.15 -29.64
C VAL A 149 14.69 -18.74 -29.79
N ALA A 150 13.85 -18.45 -30.77
CA ALA A 150 13.27 -17.14 -30.97
C ALA A 150 12.38 -16.71 -29.77
N VAL A 151 11.54 -17.62 -29.26
CA VAL A 151 10.71 -17.39 -28.06
C VAL A 151 11.59 -17.18 -26.84
N THR A 152 12.64 -17.96 -26.66
CA THR A 152 13.58 -17.80 -25.53
C THR A 152 14.34 -16.47 -25.60
N VAL A 153 14.82 -16.10 -26.81
CA VAL A 153 15.49 -14.81 -27.05
C VAL A 153 14.51 -13.64 -26.79
N LEU A 154 13.27 -13.77 -27.25
CA LEU A 154 12.23 -12.76 -27.00
C LEU A 154 11.91 -12.65 -25.51
N MET A 155 11.76 -13.77 -24.80
CA MET A 155 11.56 -13.77 -23.34
C MET A 155 12.76 -13.19 -22.60
N LEU A 156 13.99 -13.52 -23.02
CA LEU A 156 15.20 -12.91 -22.45
C LEU A 156 15.31 -11.42 -22.74
N ALA A 157 14.93 -10.99 -23.94
CA ALA A 157 14.89 -9.57 -24.28
C ALA A 157 13.84 -8.83 -23.46
N LEU A 158 12.64 -9.40 -23.30
CA LEU A 158 11.59 -8.87 -22.44
C LEU A 158 12.05 -8.81 -20.97
N LEU A 159 12.72 -9.85 -20.52
CA LEU A 159 13.29 -9.95 -19.18
C LEU A 159 14.40 -8.92 -18.98
N LEU A 160 15.31 -8.76 -19.94
CA LEU A 160 16.35 -7.73 -19.93
C LEU A 160 15.75 -6.32 -19.91
N VAL A 161 14.66 -6.08 -20.65
CA VAL A 161 13.92 -4.81 -20.63
C VAL A 161 13.30 -4.58 -19.25
N LEU A 162 12.68 -5.60 -18.64
CA LEU A 162 12.13 -5.50 -17.31
C LEU A 162 13.21 -5.26 -16.26
N VAL A 163 14.31 -6.00 -16.31
CA VAL A 163 15.48 -5.83 -15.42
C VAL A 163 16.13 -4.47 -15.62
N PHE A 164 16.33 -4.05 -16.87
CA PHE A 164 16.90 -2.75 -17.17
C PHE A 164 16.00 -1.60 -16.70
N ARG A 165 14.70 -1.77 -16.85
CA ARG A 165 13.70 -0.84 -16.33
C ARG A 165 13.74 -0.77 -14.80
N GLN A 166 13.89 -1.91 -14.12
CA GLN A 166 14.02 -2.01 -12.68
C GLN A 166 15.34 -1.34 -12.20
N VAL A 167 16.48 -1.63 -12.87
CA VAL A 167 17.78 -1.01 -12.56
C VAL A 167 17.75 0.50 -12.76
N LEU A 168 17.14 0.98 -13.85
CA LEU A 168 16.96 2.41 -14.07
C LEU A 168 16.05 3.05 -13.04
N GLY A 169 14.99 2.34 -12.62
CA GLY A 169 14.12 2.76 -11.54
C GLY A 169 14.87 2.91 -10.21
N ILE A 170 15.70 1.93 -9.84
CA ILE A 170 16.51 2.00 -8.61
C ILE A 170 17.49 3.17 -8.62
N THR A 171 18.10 3.47 -9.78
CA THR A 171 19.08 4.54 -9.91
C THR A 171 18.47 5.93 -10.06
N GLN A 172 17.18 6.01 -10.36
CA GLN A 172 16.49 7.27 -10.66
C GLN A 172 15.25 7.47 -9.77
N ARG A 173 15.24 6.95 -8.55
CA ARG A 173 14.14 7.25 -7.61
C ARG A 173 14.01 8.76 -7.49
N PRO A 174 12.89 9.36 -7.92
CA PRO A 174 12.68 10.77 -7.65
C PRO A 174 12.63 10.95 -6.14
N SER A 175 13.40 11.90 -5.62
CA SER A 175 13.19 12.35 -4.26
C SER A 175 11.77 12.92 -4.18
N TRP A 176 10.96 12.47 -3.26
CA TRP A 176 9.68 13.11 -2.98
C TRP A 176 9.91 14.29 -2.03
N PRO A 177 9.33 15.45 -2.29
CA PRO A 177 8.61 15.86 -3.51
C PRO A 177 9.53 15.95 -4.74
N PRO A 178 8.98 15.88 -5.98
CA PRO A 178 9.77 15.98 -7.21
C PRO A 178 10.67 17.23 -7.23
N PRO A 179 11.90 17.14 -7.75
CA PRO A 179 12.86 18.27 -7.72
C PRO A 179 12.35 19.58 -8.32
N ALA A 180 11.52 19.51 -9.36
CA ALA A 180 10.94 20.68 -10.00
C ALA A 180 10.03 21.51 -9.07
N ASN A 181 9.45 20.89 -8.05
CA ASN A 181 8.52 21.49 -7.10
C ASN A 181 9.09 21.56 -5.68
N ALA A 182 10.35 21.19 -5.49
CA ALA A 182 11.00 21.13 -4.17
C ALA A 182 10.91 22.47 -3.43
N VAL A 183 11.12 23.59 -4.13
CA VAL A 183 11.05 24.94 -3.53
C VAL A 183 9.65 25.22 -2.97
N THR A 184 8.59 24.78 -3.66
CA THR A 184 7.21 25.03 -3.24
C THR A 184 6.81 24.09 -2.09
N ALA A 185 7.27 22.85 -2.12
CA ALA A 185 7.08 21.92 -1.00
C ALA A 185 7.88 22.37 0.24
N GLU A 186 9.11 22.83 0.06
CA GLU A 186 9.94 23.39 1.13
C GLU A 186 9.26 24.60 1.78
N ARG A 187 8.58 25.46 0.99
CA ARG A 187 7.81 26.60 1.55
C ARG A 187 6.62 26.13 2.38
N ALA A 188 5.91 25.09 1.96
CA ALA A 188 4.81 24.52 2.74
C ALA A 188 5.32 23.86 4.04
N GLU A 189 6.44 23.13 3.99
CA GLU A 189 7.12 22.58 5.16
C GLU A 189 7.59 23.69 6.10
N THR A 190 8.26 24.70 5.57
CA THR A 190 8.76 25.85 6.34
C THR A 190 7.61 26.61 7.01
N ALA A 191 6.47 26.77 6.33
CA ALA A 191 5.29 27.37 6.93
C ALA A 191 4.77 26.51 8.08
N THR A 192 4.72 25.19 7.92
CA THR A 192 4.31 24.23 8.96
C THR A 192 5.26 24.28 10.16
N GLU A 193 6.57 24.27 9.93
CA GLU A 193 7.59 24.38 10.97
C GLU A 193 7.54 25.73 11.71
N ALA A 194 7.36 26.81 10.97
CA ALA A 194 7.20 28.15 11.55
C ALA A 194 5.96 28.24 12.44
N PHE A 195 4.89 27.56 12.06
CA PHE A 195 3.71 27.44 12.89
C PHE A 195 3.93 26.57 14.12
N ALA A 196 4.53 25.41 13.95
CA ALA A 196 4.88 24.52 15.05
C ALA A 196 5.72 25.28 16.11
N ALA A 197 6.68 26.07 15.67
CA ALA A 197 7.52 26.89 16.53
C ALA A 197 6.76 28.02 17.26
N ARG A 198 5.78 28.65 16.59
CA ARG A 198 4.97 29.75 17.16
C ARG A 198 3.95 29.26 18.20
N ASP A 199 3.40 28.08 17.97
CA ASP A 199 2.27 27.57 18.76
C ASP A 199 2.71 26.73 19.97
N GLY A 200 4.01 26.67 20.27
CA GLY A 200 4.53 25.89 21.38
C GLY A 200 4.30 24.38 21.24
N THR A 201 4.10 23.91 20.02
CA THR A 201 4.04 22.47 19.74
C THR A 201 5.34 21.80 20.21
N ARG A 202 5.20 20.63 20.82
CA ARG A 202 6.35 19.91 21.36
C ARG A 202 7.34 19.56 20.26
N PRO A 203 8.63 19.41 20.60
CA PRO A 203 9.63 18.99 19.65
C PRO A 203 9.19 17.73 18.93
N HIS A 204 9.57 17.65 17.68
CA HIS A 204 9.45 16.48 16.82
C HIS A 204 9.74 15.19 17.59
N ASP A 205 8.83 14.24 17.53
CA ASP A 205 9.11 12.91 18.04
C ASP A 205 10.07 12.23 17.05
N ALA A 206 11.35 12.21 17.41
CA ALA A 206 12.42 11.74 16.54
C ALA A 206 12.25 10.30 16.06
N ASN A 207 11.38 9.52 16.75
CA ASN A 207 11.07 8.14 16.34
C ASN A 207 9.91 8.05 15.35
N LEU A 208 9.02 9.06 15.33
CA LEU A 208 7.76 9.01 14.60
C LEU A 208 7.71 9.91 13.37
N ASP A 209 8.72 10.76 13.17
CA ASP A 209 8.82 11.66 12.00
C ASP A 209 7.57 12.53 11.77
N PHE A 210 6.93 12.99 12.87
CA PHE A 210 5.85 13.97 12.89
C PHE A 210 5.87 14.83 14.16
N ALA A 211 5.24 16.00 14.11
CA ALA A 211 5.13 16.91 15.24
C ALA A 211 3.74 16.82 15.90
N TRP A 212 3.69 16.92 17.22
CA TRP A 212 2.44 17.07 17.95
C TRP A 212 1.91 18.49 17.83
N SER A 213 0.61 18.62 17.68
CA SER A 213 -0.19 19.84 17.65
C SER A 213 -1.37 19.69 18.59
N THR A 214 -2.37 20.57 18.48
CA THR A 214 -3.59 20.52 19.27
C THR A 214 -4.84 20.61 18.41
N ALA A 215 -5.92 19.96 18.87
CA ALA A 215 -7.26 20.13 18.35
C ALA A 215 -8.17 20.78 19.38
N ALA A 216 -9.08 21.62 18.92
CA ALA A 216 -10.18 22.14 19.70
C ALA A 216 -11.32 21.12 19.79
N THR A 217 -11.64 20.49 18.64
CA THR A 217 -12.65 19.43 18.59
C THR A 217 -12.17 18.26 17.73
N ILE A 218 -12.58 17.05 18.10
CA ILE A 218 -12.44 15.82 17.29
C ILE A 218 -13.80 15.11 17.33
N GLU A 219 -14.53 15.15 16.22
CA GLU A 219 -15.91 14.69 16.13
C GLU A 219 -16.03 13.51 15.13
N PRO A 220 -16.14 12.26 15.59
CA PRO A 220 -16.43 11.14 14.70
C PRO A 220 -17.90 11.14 14.27
N TRP A 221 -18.12 11.10 12.96
CA TRP A 221 -19.42 10.97 12.30
C TRP A 221 -19.46 9.62 11.60
N VAL A 222 -20.37 8.76 12.02
CA VAL A 222 -20.46 7.36 11.58
C VAL A 222 -21.57 7.22 10.56
N GLU A 223 -21.34 6.48 9.49
CA GLU A 223 -22.25 6.28 8.35
C GLU A 223 -22.40 7.50 7.43
N GLY A 224 -22.42 7.26 6.12
CA GLY A 224 -22.52 8.32 5.10
C GLY A 224 -23.69 9.25 5.26
N LYS A 225 -24.84 8.70 5.69
CA LYS A 225 -26.05 9.49 5.98
C LYS A 225 -25.86 10.57 7.04
N THR A 226 -24.86 10.45 7.89
CA THR A 226 -24.56 11.43 8.93
C THR A 226 -23.40 12.35 8.54
N PHE A 227 -22.31 11.81 7.96
CA PHE A 227 -21.14 12.62 7.67
C PHE A 227 -21.26 13.43 6.36
N PHE A 228 -21.88 12.93 5.28
CA PHE A 228 -22.01 13.73 4.05
C PHE A 228 -22.79 15.02 4.23
N PRO A 229 -23.97 15.03 4.86
CA PRO A 229 -24.68 16.29 5.11
C PRO A 229 -23.84 17.28 5.94
N ARG A 230 -23.00 16.79 6.84
CA ARG A 230 -22.14 17.64 7.65
C ARG A 230 -20.93 18.18 6.87
N ILE A 231 -20.29 17.35 6.04
CA ILE A 231 -19.23 17.78 5.12
C ILE A 231 -19.78 18.83 4.14
N PHE A 232 -20.94 18.59 3.55
CA PHE A 232 -21.59 19.54 2.65
C PHE A 232 -21.89 20.85 3.35
N ALA A 233 -22.38 20.81 4.59
CA ALA A 233 -22.64 22.03 5.37
C ALA A 233 -21.35 22.84 5.64
N ASP A 234 -20.23 22.17 5.96
CA ASP A 234 -18.95 22.84 6.15
C ASP A 234 -18.42 23.44 4.84
N VAL A 235 -18.57 22.74 3.69
CA VAL A 235 -18.21 23.26 2.36
C VAL A 235 -19.13 24.42 1.94
N GLU A 236 -20.44 24.34 2.16
CA GLU A 236 -21.38 25.42 1.89
C GLU A 236 -21.03 26.67 2.70
N GLY A 237 -20.53 26.48 3.94
CA GLY A 237 -20.10 27.55 4.83
C GLY A 237 -18.74 28.17 4.46
N ALA A 238 -17.99 27.60 3.53
CA ALA A 238 -16.66 28.06 3.14
C ALA A 238 -16.68 29.50 2.59
N ARG A 239 -15.66 30.29 2.96
CA ARG A 239 -15.55 31.73 2.60
C ARG A 239 -14.30 32.06 1.82
N SER A 240 -13.23 31.27 1.96
CA SER A 240 -11.94 31.55 1.36
C SER A 240 -11.43 30.40 0.49
N SER A 241 -11.45 29.18 1.01
CA SER A 241 -10.86 28.05 0.28
C SER A 241 -11.48 26.70 0.66
N VAL A 242 -11.56 25.81 -0.33
CA VAL A 242 -11.88 24.39 -0.16
C VAL A 242 -10.82 23.56 -0.84
N HIS A 243 -10.08 22.79 -0.06
CA HIS A 243 -9.05 21.88 -0.53
C HIS A 243 -9.48 20.45 -0.29
N ILE A 244 -9.53 19.63 -1.35
CA ILE A 244 -9.96 18.22 -1.31
C ILE A 244 -8.88 17.34 -1.90
N LEU A 245 -8.38 16.38 -1.10
CA LEU A 245 -7.58 15.26 -1.59
C LEU A 245 -8.42 14.00 -1.45
N MET A 246 -8.69 13.32 -2.56
CA MET A 246 -9.66 12.25 -2.58
C MET A 246 -9.22 11.07 -3.47
N PHE A 247 -9.07 9.89 -2.85
CA PHE A 247 -8.81 8.66 -3.59
C PHE A 247 -9.94 8.30 -4.54
N GLY A 248 -11.15 8.17 -4.03
CA GLY A 248 -12.34 7.80 -4.79
C GLY A 248 -13.36 8.94 -4.81
N TRP A 249 -13.52 9.59 -5.95
CA TRP A 249 -14.61 10.52 -6.23
C TRP A 249 -15.24 10.14 -7.56
N ARG A 250 -16.46 9.64 -7.52
CA ARG A 250 -17.15 9.14 -8.71
C ARG A 250 -18.43 9.90 -8.98
N GLU A 251 -18.82 9.88 -10.25
CA GLU A 251 -20.17 10.31 -10.62
C GLU A 251 -21.20 9.42 -9.90
N GLY A 252 -22.24 10.04 -9.42
CA GLY A 252 -23.31 9.47 -8.63
C GLY A 252 -24.03 10.60 -7.94
N GLN A 253 -24.94 10.31 -7.04
CA GLN A 253 -25.69 11.35 -6.34
C GLN A 253 -24.73 12.21 -5.50
N VAL A 254 -23.96 11.58 -4.60
CA VAL A 254 -23.03 12.27 -3.70
C VAL A 254 -21.94 13.01 -4.47
N GLY A 255 -21.38 12.38 -5.50
CA GLY A 255 -20.29 12.96 -6.30
C GLY A 255 -20.71 14.17 -7.10
N THR A 256 -21.89 14.11 -7.71
CA THR A 256 -22.47 15.22 -8.48
C THR A 256 -22.88 16.36 -7.55
N GLU A 257 -23.53 16.05 -6.42
CA GLU A 257 -23.94 17.05 -5.43
C GLU A 257 -22.75 17.83 -4.86
N MET A 258 -21.61 17.16 -4.60
CA MET A 258 -20.37 17.82 -4.18
C MET A 258 -19.82 18.71 -5.31
N ALA A 259 -19.80 18.25 -6.56
CA ALA A 259 -19.32 19.05 -7.69
C ALA A 259 -20.16 20.31 -7.89
N ASP A 260 -21.50 20.17 -7.92
CA ASP A 260 -22.44 21.29 -8.03
C ASP A 260 -22.27 22.30 -6.90
N LEU A 261 -22.00 21.82 -5.67
CA LEU A 261 -21.74 22.68 -4.53
C LEU A 261 -20.44 23.47 -4.72
N LEU A 262 -19.36 22.84 -5.17
CA LEU A 262 -18.09 23.51 -5.42
C LEU A 262 -18.17 24.51 -6.57
N GLU A 263 -18.94 24.24 -7.63
CA GLU A 263 -19.20 25.22 -8.69
C GLU A 263 -19.90 26.47 -8.15
N ARG A 264 -20.87 26.32 -7.24
CA ARG A 264 -21.49 27.48 -6.57
C ARG A 264 -20.47 28.26 -5.73
N LYS A 265 -19.62 27.56 -4.99
CA LYS A 265 -18.58 28.19 -4.15
C LYS A 265 -17.55 28.95 -5.00
N LEU A 266 -17.15 28.39 -6.15
CA LEU A 266 -16.30 29.08 -7.13
C LEU A 266 -16.96 30.38 -7.64
N ALA A 267 -18.26 30.34 -7.95
CA ALA A 267 -19.01 31.51 -8.38
C ALA A 267 -19.13 32.58 -7.26
N GLU A 268 -19.03 32.21 -6.00
CA GLU A 268 -18.96 33.08 -4.84
C GLU A 268 -17.54 33.64 -4.58
N GLY A 269 -16.53 33.17 -5.35
CA GLY A 269 -15.13 33.59 -5.22
C GLY A 269 -14.31 32.77 -4.22
N VAL A 270 -14.81 31.64 -3.76
CA VAL A 270 -14.06 30.68 -2.94
C VAL A 270 -13.09 29.93 -3.82
N GLU A 271 -11.85 29.82 -3.37
CA GLU A 271 -10.83 29.05 -4.07
C GLU A 271 -11.06 27.54 -3.87
N VAL A 272 -11.01 26.77 -4.96
CA VAL A 272 -11.16 25.31 -4.91
C VAL A 272 -9.93 24.63 -5.51
N ARG A 273 -9.25 23.79 -4.71
CA ARG A 273 -8.17 22.90 -5.16
C ARG A 273 -8.51 21.46 -4.86
N VAL A 274 -8.29 20.60 -5.84
CA VAL A 274 -8.63 19.18 -5.75
C VAL A 274 -7.46 18.31 -6.22
N ILE A 275 -7.16 17.27 -5.45
CA ILE A 275 -6.31 16.15 -5.86
C ILE A 275 -7.21 14.92 -5.93
N VAL A 276 -7.26 14.27 -7.08
CA VAL A 276 -7.96 12.98 -7.24
C VAL A 276 -6.99 11.89 -7.69
N ASP A 277 -7.21 10.68 -7.23
CA ASP A 277 -6.46 9.52 -7.67
C ASP A 277 -7.10 8.88 -8.91
N ALA A 278 -6.31 8.61 -9.95
CA ALA A 278 -6.82 8.06 -11.20
C ALA A 278 -7.37 6.64 -11.07
N PHE A 279 -6.80 5.83 -10.20
CA PHE A 279 -7.26 4.46 -9.97
C PHE A 279 -8.57 4.43 -9.17
N GLY A 280 -8.65 5.23 -8.10
CA GLY A 280 -9.84 5.34 -7.26
C GLY A 280 -10.99 6.07 -7.94
N SER A 281 -10.73 7.27 -8.44
CA SER A 281 -11.76 8.16 -9.03
C SER A 281 -12.12 7.80 -10.47
N ARG A 282 -11.21 7.10 -11.19
CA ARG A 282 -11.44 6.68 -12.60
C ARG A 282 -12.02 7.80 -13.46
N PRO A 283 -11.28 8.93 -13.65
CA PRO A 283 -11.80 10.12 -14.33
C PRO A 283 -11.98 9.89 -15.84
N ASN A 284 -12.93 9.03 -16.20
CA ASN A 284 -13.33 8.69 -17.56
C ASN A 284 -14.87 8.79 -17.70
N GLY A 285 -15.37 8.90 -18.91
CA GLY A 285 -16.81 8.98 -19.16
C GLY A 285 -17.48 10.14 -18.40
N ALA A 286 -18.51 9.85 -17.61
CA ALA A 286 -19.29 10.85 -16.87
C ALA A 286 -18.47 11.53 -15.76
N ALA A 287 -17.60 10.81 -15.07
CA ALA A 287 -16.69 11.40 -14.08
C ALA A 287 -15.75 12.42 -14.72
N ARG A 288 -15.25 12.15 -15.93
CA ARG A 288 -14.44 13.12 -16.69
C ARG A 288 -15.22 14.39 -16.99
N ALA A 289 -16.49 14.27 -17.43
CA ALA A 289 -17.32 15.43 -17.72
C ALA A 289 -17.54 16.30 -16.46
N MET A 290 -17.79 15.68 -15.32
CA MET A 290 -17.94 16.34 -14.02
C MET A 290 -16.66 17.11 -13.64
N PHE A 291 -15.50 16.47 -13.69
CA PHE A 291 -14.21 17.15 -13.37
C PHE A 291 -13.85 18.24 -14.37
N THR A 292 -14.20 18.07 -15.66
CA THR A 292 -13.99 19.10 -16.69
C THR A 292 -14.86 20.33 -16.39
N ALA A 293 -16.14 20.14 -16.10
CA ALA A 293 -17.04 21.24 -15.74
C ALA A 293 -16.53 22.01 -14.51
N LEU A 294 -16.09 21.28 -13.49
CA LEU A 294 -15.52 21.88 -12.28
C LEU A 294 -14.22 22.67 -12.57
N ALA A 295 -13.36 22.16 -13.46
CA ALA A 295 -12.15 22.86 -13.90
C ALA A 295 -12.49 24.09 -14.75
N ASP A 296 -13.47 24.00 -15.65
CA ASP A 296 -13.96 25.11 -16.46
C ASP A 296 -14.59 26.21 -15.58
N ALA A 297 -15.19 25.85 -14.45
CA ALA A 297 -15.71 26.78 -13.45
C ALA A 297 -14.58 27.47 -12.64
N GLY A 298 -13.32 27.02 -12.76
CA GLY A 298 -12.16 27.65 -12.14
C GLY A 298 -11.48 26.83 -11.03
N ALA A 299 -11.89 25.59 -10.77
CA ALA A 299 -11.19 24.74 -9.84
C ALA A 299 -9.82 24.33 -10.36
N GLN A 300 -8.82 24.30 -9.47
CA GLN A 300 -7.52 23.75 -9.77
C GLN A 300 -7.50 22.27 -9.39
N ILE A 301 -7.48 21.39 -10.38
CA ILE A 301 -7.56 19.95 -10.14
C ILE A 301 -6.28 19.24 -10.61
N VAL A 302 -5.78 18.34 -9.80
CA VAL A 302 -4.63 17.49 -10.08
C VAL A 302 -5.04 16.03 -10.03
N VAL A 303 -4.53 15.23 -10.95
CA VAL A 303 -4.77 13.80 -10.97
C VAL A 303 -3.48 13.06 -10.62
N ASN A 304 -3.50 12.29 -9.51
CA ASN A 304 -2.47 11.32 -9.21
C ASN A 304 -2.66 10.12 -10.14
N ASP A 305 -1.78 9.95 -11.09
CA ASP A 305 -1.91 8.95 -12.14
C ASP A 305 -0.84 7.86 -12.00
N VAL A 306 -1.30 6.71 -11.59
CA VAL A 306 -0.47 5.50 -11.40
C VAL A 306 -0.35 4.69 -12.69
N LEU A 307 -1.31 4.88 -13.62
CA LEU A 307 -1.33 4.26 -14.94
C LEU A 307 -1.47 5.36 -15.99
N PRO A 308 -0.80 5.26 -17.14
CA PRO A 308 -0.97 6.22 -18.22
C PRO A 308 -2.40 6.10 -18.78
N LEU A 309 -3.33 6.79 -18.15
CA LEU A 309 -4.67 6.97 -18.67
C LEU A 309 -4.65 8.13 -19.66
N ASP A 310 -5.50 8.04 -20.68
CA ASP A 310 -5.66 9.14 -21.66
C ASP A 310 -6.13 10.41 -20.92
N ARG A 311 -5.23 11.39 -20.81
CA ARG A 311 -5.43 12.66 -20.13
C ARG A 311 -5.79 13.80 -21.06
N ASP A 312 -5.91 13.51 -22.35
CA ASP A 312 -6.16 14.55 -23.33
C ASP A 312 -7.45 15.32 -22.99
N GLY A 313 -7.26 16.54 -22.57
CA GLY A 313 -8.29 17.52 -22.36
C GLY A 313 -8.67 17.90 -20.92
N LEU A 314 -8.32 17.13 -19.89
CA LEU A 314 -8.58 17.56 -18.51
C LEU A 314 -7.50 18.52 -17.96
N TYR A 315 -6.22 18.23 -18.26
CA TYR A 315 -5.08 19.04 -17.77
C TYR A 315 -3.97 19.07 -18.81
N PRO A 316 -3.94 20.06 -19.74
CA PRO A 316 -2.94 20.13 -20.79
C PRO A 316 -1.51 20.39 -20.25
N ASP A 317 -1.36 20.95 -19.05
CA ASP A 317 -0.07 21.39 -18.52
C ASP A 317 0.59 20.38 -17.58
N HIS A 318 -0.10 19.31 -17.18
CA HIS A 318 0.42 18.29 -16.25
C HIS A 318 0.84 16.99 -16.95
N ARG A 319 1.33 17.07 -18.18
CA ARG A 319 1.77 15.93 -19.00
C ARG A 319 3.11 15.33 -18.58
N HIS A 320 3.50 15.44 -17.34
CA HIS A 320 4.68 14.75 -16.85
C HIS A 320 4.31 13.31 -16.47
N LEU A 321 4.05 12.48 -17.50
CA LEU A 321 4.21 11.05 -17.41
C LEU A 321 5.69 10.78 -17.16
N ASP A 322 6.09 10.77 -15.90
CA ASP A 322 7.37 10.23 -15.55
C ASP A 322 7.29 8.70 -15.62
N TRP A 323 7.60 8.16 -16.81
CA TRP A 323 7.71 6.72 -17.04
C TRP A 323 8.75 6.04 -16.15
N ARG A 324 9.51 6.83 -15.40
CA ARG A 324 10.53 6.39 -14.46
C ARG A 324 9.97 6.10 -13.08
N GLN A 325 8.67 6.31 -12.88
CA GLN A 325 8.05 5.97 -11.62
C GLN A 325 7.86 4.45 -11.58
N ASP A 326 8.60 3.82 -10.70
CA ASP A 326 8.43 2.43 -10.24
C ASP A 326 7.07 2.22 -9.52
N GLU A 327 6.10 3.02 -9.84
CA GLU A 327 4.92 3.33 -9.08
C GLU A 327 3.67 2.63 -9.60
N VAL A 328 3.85 1.58 -10.39
CA VAL A 328 2.75 0.68 -10.69
C VAL A 328 2.22 0.13 -9.35
N GLY A 329 1.08 0.62 -8.93
CA GLY A 329 0.43 0.25 -7.67
C GLY A 329 0.57 1.25 -6.52
N ARG A 330 1.07 2.47 -6.74
CA ARG A 330 1.06 3.53 -5.72
C ARG A 330 -0.11 4.46 -5.94
N ALA A 331 -1.18 4.23 -5.18
CA ALA A 331 -2.32 5.14 -5.16
C ALA A 331 -2.09 6.25 -4.13
N ASP A 332 -2.65 7.43 -4.39
CA ASP A 332 -2.89 8.40 -3.33
C ASP A 332 -4.22 8.03 -2.65
N HIS A 333 -4.12 7.16 -1.65
CA HIS A 333 -5.30 6.60 -0.99
C HIS A 333 -5.84 7.50 0.12
N ARG A 334 -5.30 8.71 0.26
CA ARG A 334 -5.76 9.68 1.27
C ARG A 334 -7.14 10.21 0.95
N LYS A 335 -7.86 10.61 1.99
CA LYS A 335 -9.15 11.31 1.97
C LYS A 335 -9.06 12.43 2.98
N LEU A 336 -8.97 13.65 2.48
CA LEU A 336 -8.74 14.83 3.28
C LEU A 336 -9.53 16.00 2.70
N TYR A 337 -10.24 16.71 3.56
CA TYR A 337 -10.78 18.02 3.25
C TYR A 337 -10.13 19.03 4.18
N VAL A 338 -9.80 20.20 3.67
CA VAL A 338 -9.41 21.36 4.47
C VAL A 338 -10.24 22.55 3.98
N ILE A 339 -11.00 23.14 4.86
CA ILE A 339 -11.98 24.19 4.56
C ILE A 339 -11.58 25.43 5.34
N ASP A 340 -11.31 26.52 4.62
CA ASP A 340 -10.89 27.83 5.14
C ASP A 340 -9.64 27.80 6.05
N GLY A 341 -8.87 26.70 6.09
CA GLY A 341 -7.81 26.50 7.07
C GLY A 341 -8.28 26.33 8.52
N GLU A 342 -9.60 26.23 8.76
CA GLU A 342 -10.27 26.14 10.07
C GLU A 342 -10.78 24.75 10.40
N VAL A 343 -11.22 24.01 9.38
CA VAL A 343 -11.82 22.68 9.52
C VAL A 343 -11.09 21.67 8.64
N ALA A 344 -10.73 20.53 9.23
CA ALA A 344 -10.27 19.38 8.47
C ALA A 344 -11.20 18.18 8.65
N TRP A 345 -11.35 17.36 7.60
CA TRP A 345 -12.03 16.07 7.65
C TRP A 345 -11.11 15.00 7.11
N THR A 346 -11.04 13.87 7.80
CA THR A 346 -10.36 12.67 7.31
C THR A 346 -11.08 11.41 7.81
N GLY A 347 -10.88 10.32 7.11
CA GLY A 347 -11.51 9.02 7.42
C GLY A 347 -11.39 8.06 6.25
N GLY A 348 -12.17 6.99 6.25
CA GLY A 348 -12.07 5.96 5.24
C GLY A 348 -12.90 6.22 3.98
N ALA A 349 -13.92 7.09 4.02
CA ALA A 349 -14.91 7.25 2.96
C ALA A 349 -14.42 8.11 1.79
N GLY A 350 -14.68 7.62 0.55
CA GLY A 350 -14.62 8.42 -0.66
C GLY A 350 -15.91 9.23 -0.90
N ILE A 351 -15.93 10.04 -1.94
CA ILE A 351 -17.13 10.74 -2.41
C ILE A 351 -17.87 9.80 -3.37
N GLU A 352 -18.54 8.81 -2.81
CA GLU A 352 -19.16 7.70 -3.57
C GLU A 352 -20.45 7.24 -2.88
N ASP A 353 -21.49 6.93 -3.67
CA ASP A 353 -22.84 6.62 -3.18
C ASP A 353 -22.91 5.40 -2.25
N HIS A 354 -21.99 4.43 -2.39
CA HIS A 354 -22.03 3.24 -1.56
C HIS A 354 -21.66 3.49 -0.08
N PHE A 355 -21.06 4.62 0.24
CA PHE A 355 -20.90 5.07 1.63
C PHE A 355 -22.19 5.69 2.16
N GLU A 356 -22.87 6.48 1.33
CA GLU A 356 -24.14 7.14 1.71
C GLU A 356 -25.28 6.14 1.90
N ASN A 357 -25.42 5.18 1.00
CA ASN A 357 -26.55 4.23 1.01
C ASN A 357 -26.37 3.06 2.00
N GLY A 358 -25.28 3.02 2.77
CA GLY A 358 -25.01 2.00 3.79
C GLY A 358 -24.40 0.70 3.26
N GLY A 359 -23.97 0.66 2.00
CA GLY A 359 -23.21 -0.47 1.46
C GLY A 359 -21.86 -0.63 2.13
N PHE A 360 -21.26 0.50 2.52
CA PHE A 360 -20.01 0.55 3.29
C PHE A 360 -20.24 1.29 4.61
N HIS A 361 -19.77 0.69 5.69
CA HIS A 361 -19.78 1.25 7.04
C HIS A 361 -18.44 1.95 7.30
N ASP A 362 -18.48 3.25 7.46
CA ASP A 362 -17.27 4.07 7.61
C ASP A 362 -17.47 5.21 8.62
N VAL A 363 -16.37 5.84 9.00
CA VAL A 363 -16.33 7.03 9.84
C VAL A 363 -15.52 8.13 9.17
N MET A 364 -16.08 9.32 9.12
CA MET A 364 -15.36 10.55 8.80
C MET A 364 -15.27 11.40 10.06
N VAL A 365 -14.10 11.95 10.33
CA VAL A 365 -13.83 12.69 11.54
C VAL A 365 -13.59 14.15 11.20
N ARG A 366 -14.40 15.01 11.79
CA ARG A 366 -14.26 16.46 11.75
C ARG A 366 -13.30 16.92 12.83
N VAL A 367 -12.33 17.72 12.45
CA VAL A 367 -11.31 18.24 13.38
C VAL A 367 -11.16 19.74 13.20
N THR A 368 -11.02 20.46 14.30
CA THR A 368 -10.72 21.89 14.34
C THR A 368 -9.53 22.15 15.28
N GLY A 369 -8.94 23.33 15.20
CA GLY A 369 -7.78 23.72 16.01
C GLY A 369 -6.47 23.74 15.23
N ASN A 370 -5.35 23.86 15.94
CA ASN A 370 -4.03 24.03 15.32
C ASN A 370 -3.61 22.90 14.36
N VAL A 371 -4.09 21.69 14.59
CA VAL A 371 -3.77 20.51 13.76
C VAL A 371 -4.25 20.67 12.30
N VAL A 372 -5.27 21.50 12.05
CA VAL A 372 -5.75 21.78 10.69
C VAL A 372 -4.63 22.34 9.83
N ARG A 373 -3.68 23.07 10.39
CA ARG A 373 -2.51 23.60 9.70
C ARG A 373 -1.58 22.48 9.21
N GLN A 374 -1.44 21.38 9.99
CA GLN A 374 -0.69 20.21 9.53
C GLN A 374 -1.42 19.49 8.38
N ALA A 375 -2.74 19.39 8.46
CA ALA A 375 -3.57 18.85 7.38
C ALA A 375 -3.47 19.71 6.11
N GLN A 376 -3.48 21.04 6.28
CA GLN A 376 -3.27 22.00 5.19
C GLN A 376 -1.90 21.85 4.54
N ALA A 377 -0.84 21.71 5.33
CA ALA A 377 0.51 21.50 4.81
C ALA A 377 0.62 20.16 4.07
N ALA A 378 0.01 19.09 4.58
CA ALA A 378 -0.05 17.80 3.89
C ALA A 378 -0.74 17.90 2.53
N PHE A 379 -1.84 18.66 2.44
CA PHE A 379 -2.51 18.93 1.17
C PHE A 379 -1.63 19.71 0.20
N LEU A 380 -1.11 20.87 0.61
CA LEU A 380 -0.34 21.77 -0.27
C LEU A 380 0.96 21.12 -0.75
N THR A 381 1.66 20.39 0.13
CA THR A 381 2.85 19.62 -0.24
C THR A 381 2.53 18.58 -1.32
N SER A 382 1.40 17.89 -1.18
CA SER A 382 0.95 16.90 -2.17
C SER A 382 0.53 17.57 -3.48
N PHE A 383 -0.21 18.67 -3.41
CA PHE A 383 -0.66 19.42 -4.59
C PHE A 383 0.52 19.91 -5.41
N SER A 384 1.53 20.49 -4.76
CA SER A 384 2.80 20.87 -5.37
C SER A 384 3.60 19.65 -5.87
N GLY A 385 3.63 18.58 -5.10
CA GLY A 385 4.31 17.33 -5.45
C GLY A 385 3.78 16.69 -6.74
N HIS A 386 2.50 16.90 -7.06
CA HIS A 386 1.89 16.49 -8.33
C HIS A 386 2.10 17.50 -9.48
N GLY A 387 2.91 18.52 -9.29
CA GLY A 387 3.30 19.46 -10.33
C GLY A 387 2.43 20.72 -10.43
N ALA A 388 1.46 20.90 -9.56
CA ALA A 388 0.64 22.10 -9.56
C ALA A 388 1.37 23.28 -8.88
N PRO A 389 1.28 24.49 -9.43
CA PRO A 389 1.89 25.66 -8.81
C PRO A 389 1.14 26.05 -7.54
N LEU A 390 1.89 26.46 -6.52
CA LEU A 390 1.33 27.14 -5.35
C LEU A 390 1.49 28.65 -5.49
N PRO A 391 0.63 29.45 -4.82
CA PRO A 391 0.81 30.90 -4.74
C PRO A 391 2.14 31.26 -4.08
N ASP A 392 2.63 32.46 -4.39
CA ASP A 392 3.84 32.98 -3.74
C ASP A 392 3.66 33.26 -2.25
N ASP A 393 2.45 33.61 -1.84
CA ASP A 393 2.08 33.83 -0.46
C ASP A 393 1.23 32.66 0.04
N LEU A 394 1.72 31.93 1.05
CA LEU A 394 1.03 30.82 1.69
C LEU A 394 0.37 31.18 3.02
N ASP A 395 0.65 32.40 3.55
CA ASP A 395 0.12 32.85 4.85
C ASP A 395 -1.42 32.76 4.93
N PRO A 396 -2.20 33.04 3.86
CA PRO A 396 -3.66 32.92 3.90
C PRO A 396 -4.17 31.51 4.24
N TYR A 397 -3.37 30.46 4.02
CA TYR A 397 -3.76 29.06 4.32
C TYR A 397 -3.36 28.62 5.74
N PHE A 398 -2.54 29.41 6.44
CA PHE A 398 -1.94 29.06 7.73
C PHE A 398 -2.24 30.07 8.83
N HIS A 399 -3.35 30.74 8.75
CA HIS A 399 -3.77 31.67 9.81
C HIS A 399 -4.01 30.95 11.15
N ALA A 400 -3.96 31.67 12.25
CA ALA A 400 -4.25 31.12 13.56
C ALA A 400 -5.74 30.74 13.63
N PRO A 401 -6.07 29.52 14.10
CA PRO A 401 -7.47 29.13 14.25
C PRO A 401 -8.16 29.98 15.34
N SER A 402 -9.48 30.08 15.25
CA SER A 402 -10.31 30.78 16.22
C SER A 402 -10.21 30.16 17.62
N ASP A 403 -9.99 28.86 17.71
CA ASP A 403 -9.70 28.09 18.91
C ASP A 403 -8.58 27.10 18.62
N SER A 404 -7.45 27.25 19.29
CA SER A 404 -6.28 26.37 19.13
C SER A 404 -6.49 24.98 19.71
N GLY A 405 -7.35 24.87 20.72
CA GLY A 405 -7.64 23.64 21.45
C GLY A 405 -6.52 23.14 22.35
N GLU A 406 -6.84 22.10 23.11
CA GLU A 406 -5.91 21.48 24.07
C GLU A 406 -5.71 19.98 23.85
N ILE A 407 -6.48 19.35 22.95
CA ILE A 407 -6.39 17.91 22.70
C ILE A 407 -5.10 17.63 21.90
N PRO A 408 -4.10 16.94 22.48
CA PRO A 408 -2.88 16.60 21.74
C PRO A 408 -3.21 15.71 20.55
N VAL A 409 -2.84 16.14 19.37
CA VAL A 409 -3.08 15.42 18.10
C VAL A 409 -1.96 15.69 17.10
N ALA A 410 -1.69 14.75 16.23
CA ALA A 410 -0.71 14.89 15.17
C ALA A 410 -1.25 14.32 13.85
N VAL A 411 -0.80 14.86 12.73
CA VAL A 411 -0.98 14.29 11.39
C VAL A 411 0.24 13.48 11.05
N ALA A 412 0.05 12.19 10.81
CA ALA A 412 1.09 11.27 10.35
C ALA A 412 0.75 10.72 8.97
N GLN A 413 1.75 10.56 8.12
CA GLN A 413 1.55 10.13 6.74
C GLN A 413 2.37 8.88 6.42
N VAL A 414 1.91 8.12 5.43
CA VAL A 414 2.74 7.22 4.63
C VAL A 414 2.93 7.89 3.28
N ILE A 415 4.17 8.16 2.92
CA ILE A 415 4.55 8.65 1.60
C ILE A 415 5.60 7.67 1.06
N PRO A 416 5.30 6.92 0.02
CA PRO A 416 6.20 5.88 -0.50
C PRO A 416 7.57 6.43 -0.87
N GLY A 417 8.62 5.77 -0.39
CA GLY A 417 10.01 6.20 -0.62
C GLY A 417 10.51 7.32 0.30
N GLY A 418 9.66 7.87 1.18
CA GLY A 418 9.99 8.91 2.15
C GLY A 418 9.52 8.56 3.55
N PHE A 419 8.28 8.88 3.88
CA PHE A 419 7.75 8.78 5.23
C PHE A 419 6.94 7.50 5.43
N VAL A 420 7.07 6.90 6.60
CA VAL A 420 6.24 5.78 7.09
C VAL A 420 5.70 6.07 8.49
N ALA A 421 5.59 7.34 8.82
CA ALA A 421 5.25 7.82 10.17
C ALA A 421 3.91 7.26 10.67
N ALA A 422 2.88 7.21 9.82
CA ALA A 422 1.58 6.66 10.21
C ALA A 422 1.66 5.16 10.53
N SER A 423 2.38 4.38 9.72
CA SER A 423 2.59 2.95 9.97
C SER A 423 3.38 2.71 11.25
N GLN A 424 4.40 3.52 11.51
CA GLN A 424 5.21 3.44 12.71
C GLN A 424 4.39 3.81 13.96
N ALA A 425 3.61 4.88 13.90
CA ALA A 425 2.76 5.32 15.01
C ALA A 425 1.71 4.27 15.39
N ILE A 426 1.08 3.60 14.40
CA ILE A 426 0.14 2.50 14.66
C ILE A 426 0.85 1.33 15.35
N ARG A 427 2.07 0.97 14.92
CA ARG A 427 2.88 -0.07 15.59
C ARG A 427 3.13 0.28 17.04
N GLU A 428 3.61 1.48 17.31
CA GLU A 428 3.90 1.95 18.66
C GLU A 428 2.64 2.03 19.52
N GLN A 429 1.51 2.43 18.94
CA GLN A 429 0.23 2.43 19.61
C GLN A 429 -0.21 1.02 20.04
N ILE A 430 -0.08 0.02 19.15
CA ILE A 430 -0.42 -1.38 19.46
C ILE A 430 0.55 -1.96 20.51
N ASP A 431 1.85 -1.69 20.36
CA ASP A 431 2.87 -2.18 21.30
C ASP A 431 2.74 -1.52 22.68
N GLY A 432 2.34 -0.25 22.70
CA GLY A 432 2.13 0.54 23.93
C GLY A 432 0.85 0.23 24.69
N ALA A 433 -0.11 -0.49 24.08
CA ALA A 433 -1.39 -0.83 24.71
C ALA A 433 -1.17 -1.65 25.99
N ARG A 434 -1.88 -1.27 27.08
CA ARG A 434 -1.74 -1.88 28.41
C ARG A 434 -3.03 -2.45 28.96
N ARG A 435 -4.18 -1.87 28.65
CA ARG A 435 -5.49 -2.27 29.17
C ARG A 435 -6.42 -2.76 28.07
N ARG A 436 -6.51 -2.00 26.97
CA ARG A 436 -7.41 -2.27 25.86
C ARG A 436 -6.77 -1.89 24.52
N LEU A 437 -7.20 -2.62 23.49
CA LEU A 437 -6.87 -2.36 22.09
C LEU A 437 -8.09 -2.72 21.24
N ASP A 438 -8.74 -1.73 20.65
CA ASP A 438 -9.87 -1.90 19.77
C ASP A 438 -9.45 -1.50 18.35
N VAL A 439 -9.66 -2.38 17.39
CA VAL A 439 -9.25 -2.19 16.00
C VAL A 439 -10.44 -2.41 15.08
N MET A 440 -10.74 -1.41 14.27
CA MET A 440 -11.66 -1.52 13.15
C MET A 440 -10.90 -1.22 11.87
N ASN A 441 -10.84 -2.20 10.97
CA ASN A 441 -10.09 -2.07 9.73
C ASN A 441 -10.61 -3.05 8.67
N PRO A 442 -10.82 -2.60 7.40
CA PRO A 442 -11.36 -3.47 6.35
C PRO A 442 -10.40 -4.59 5.93
N TYR A 443 -9.10 -4.30 5.93
CA TYR A 443 -8.07 -5.19 5.41
C TYR A 443 -6.93 -5.32 6.43
N LEU A 444 -7.12 -6.20 7.38
CA LEU A 444 -6.11 -6.54 8.41
C LEU A 444 -5.36 -7.80 7.94
N THR A 445 -4.41 -7.62 7.03
CA THR A 445 -3.66 -8.71 6.40
C THR A 445 -2.15 -8.63 6.61
N ASP A 446 -1.65 -7.48 7.08
CA ASP A 446 -0.22 -7.32 7.38
C ASP A 446 0.18 -8.18 8.57
N ARG A 447 1.20 -9.00 8.36
CA ARG A 447 1.63 -9.97 9.36
C ARG A 447 2.27 -9.31 10.59
N ASP A 448 3.04 -8.25 10.43
CA ASP A 448 3.65 -7.52 11.53
C ASP A 448 2.56 -6.95 12.46
N MET A 449 1.53 -6.34 11.89
CA MET A 449 0.39 -5.82 12.65
C MET A 449 -0.35 -6.94 13.40
N LEU A 450 -0.61 -8.05 12.74
CA LEU A 450 -1.27 -9.21 13.37
C LEU A 450 -0.44 -9.81 14.52
N GLU A 451 0.86 -9.96 14.36
CA GLU A 451 1.74 -10.47 15.42
C GLU A 451 1.83 -9.49 16.61
N ARG A 452 1.80 -8.17 16.38
CA ARG A 452 1.74 -7.16 17.46
C ARG A 452 0.41 -7.22 18.21
N ILE A 453 -0.70 -7.38 17.50
CA ILE A 453 -2.03 -7.58 18.11
C ILE A 453 -2.05 -8.85 18.97
N LEU A 454 -1.52 -9.95 18.45
CA LEU A 454 -1.35 -11.20 19.21
C LEU A 454 -0.47 -11.01 20.45
N ALA A 455 0.64 -10.28 20.30
CA ALA A 455 1.53 -9.98 21.42
C ALA A 455 0.84 -9.12 22.48
N ALA A 456 0.00 -8.15 22.08
CA ALA A 456 -0.80 -7.35 23.01
C ALA A 456 -1.77 -8.23 23.80
N ALA A 457 -2.53 -9.12 23.14
CA ALA A 457 -3.43 -10.06 23.82
C ALA A 457 -2.67 -10.98 24.79
N ARG A 458 -1.51 -11.52 24.39
CA ARG A 458 -0.66 -12.36 25.26
C ARG A 458 -0.10 -11.59 26.46
N ARG A 459 0.04 -10.26 26.39
CA ARG A 459 0.39 -9.42 27.55
C ARG A 459 -0.79 -9.19 28.50
N GLY A 460 -1.98 -9.67 28.19
CA GLY A 460 -3.20 -9.49 28.97
C GLY A 460 -4.00 -8.23 28.63
N VAL A 461 -3.69 -7.58 27.51
CA VAL A 461 -4.50 -6.48 26.97
C VAL A 461 -5.81 -7.05 26.47
N ARG A 462 -6.97 -6.44 26.80
CA ARG A 462 -8.24 -6.76 26.15
C ARG A 462 -8.21 -6.28 24.72
N VAL A 463 -8.27 -7.20 23.76
CA VAL A 463 -8.20 -6.86 22.33
C VAL A 463 -9.51 -7.21 21.66
N ARG A 464 -10.11 -6.24 20.93
CA ARG A 464 -11.31 -6.42 20.11
C ARG A 464 -11.02 -6.03 18.68
N LEU A 465 -11.39 -6.90 17.73
CA LEU A 465 -11.35 -6.63 16.31
C LEU A 465 -12.78 -6.56 15.78
N VAL A 466 -13.14 -5.47 15.08
CA VAL A 466 -14.41 -5.35 14.36
C VAL A 466 -14.11 -5.38 12.87
N VAL A 467 -14.66 -6.37 12.17
CA VAL A 467 -14.39 -6.65 10.76
C VAL A 467 -15.69 -6.97 10.02
N SER A 468 -15.65 -7.01 8.70
CA SER A 468 -16.83 -7.38 7.90
C SER A 468 -17.13 -8.87 8.00
N GLU A 469 -18.41 -9.24 8.15
CA GLU A 469 -18.87 -10.59 7.86
C GLU A 469 -18.64 -10.94 6.38
N THR A 470 -18.99 -10.01 5.49
CA THR A 470 -18.77 -10.11 4.04
C THR A 470 -17.99 -8.90 3.57
N SER A 471 -16.76 -9.10 3.11
CA SER A 471 -15.87 -8.05 2.61
C SER A 471 -16.03 -7.87 1.09
N ASN A 472 -15.81 -6.64 0.62
CA ASN A 472 -15.65 -6.35 -0.81
C ASN A 472 -14.33 -6.94 -1.39
N ASN A 473 -13.38 -7.33 -0.51
CA ASN A 473 -12.19 -8.09 -0.85
C ASN A 473 -12.24 -9.45 -0.14
N ALA A 474 -12.82 -10.46 -0.82
CA ALA A 474 -12.99 -11.81 -0.28
C ALA A 474 -11.63 -12.49 0.04
N GLN A 475 -10.59 -12.14 -0.70
CA GLN A 475 -9.24 -12.67 -0.54
C GLN A 475 -8.62 -12.16 0.77
N ALA A 476 -8.70 -10.86 1.03
CA ALA A 476 -8.23 -10.26 2.28
C ALA A 476 -8.98 -10.83 3.50
N SER A 477 -10.30 -10.98 3.37
CA SER A 477 -11.12 -11.62 4.42
C SER A 477 -10.73 -13.09 4.67
N ALA A 478 -10.45 -13.85 3.60
CA ALA A 478 -10.00 -15.23 3.73
C ALA A 478 -8.62 -15.31 4.40
N ALA A 479 -7.68 -14.42 4.04
CA ALA A 479 -6.36 -14.32 4.67
C ALA A 479 -6.47 -14.03 6.17
N LEU A 480 -7.27 -13.05 6.56
CA LEU A 480 -7.49 -12.74 7.98
C LEU A 480 -8.12 -13.92 8.73
N ARG A 481 -9.14 -14.58 8.15
CA ARG A 481 -9.78 -15.73 8.78
C ARG A 481 -8.83 -16.91 9.00
N HIS A 482 -7.77 -17.04 8.22
CA HIS A 482 -6.72 -18.03 8.50
C HIS A 482 -6.07 -17.82 9.87
N ARG A 483 -6.01 -16.58 10.34
CA ARG A 483 -5.40 -16.20 11.63
C ARG A 483 -6.35 -16.29 12.81
N TYR A 484 -7.64 -16.59 12.60
CA TYR A 484 -8.64 -16.60 13.67
C TYR A 484 -8.35 -17.62 14.78
N ASP A 485 -7.86 -18.82 14.43
CA ASP A 485 -7.51 -19.81 15.44
C ASP A 485 -6.43 -19.26 16.42
N ASP A 486 -5.40 -18.60 15.89
CA ASP A 486 -4.32 -18.02 16.68
C ASP A 486 -4.82 -16.83 17.52
N LEU A 487 -5.61 -15.92 16.90
CA LEU A 487 -6.13 -14.72 17.54
C LEU A 487 -7.10 -15.07 18.68
N LEU A 488 -8.10 -15.91 18.41
CA LEU A 488 -9.06 -16.37 19.42
C LEU A 488 -8.37 -17.17 20.52
N GLY A 489 -7.39 -18.02 20.16
CA GLY A 489 -6.57 -18.78 21.12
C GLY A 489 -5.73 -17.89 22.04
N ALA A 490 -5.37 -16.69 21.62
CA ALA A 490 -4.70 -15.67 22.43
C ALA A 490 -5.65 -14.80 23.25
N GLY A 491 -6.98 -14.99 23.12
CA GLY A 491 -7.99 -14.22 23.84
C GLY A 491 -8.46 -12.95 23.13
N VAL A 492 -8.16 -12.79 21.83
CA VAL A 492 -8.69 -11.69 21.02
C VAL A 492 -10.19 -11.92 20.77
N GLU A 493 -11.02 -10.92 21.02
CA GLU A 493 -12.44 -10.91 20.68
C GLU A 493 -12.58 -10.45 19.22
N ILE A 494 -13.12 -11.30 18.34
CA ILE A 494 -13.37 -10.96 16.94
C ILE A 494 -14.86 -10.81 16.71
N TRP A 495 -15.28 -9.67 16.21
CA TRP A 495 -16.65 -9.30 15.95
C TRP A 495 -16.87 -9.08 14.45
N GLU A 496 -17.70 -9.91 13.83
CA GLU A 496 -18.05 -9.78 12.41
C GLU A 496 -19.37 -9.02 12.27
N LEU A 497 -19.30 -7.84 11.64
CA LEU A 497 -20.44 -6.95 11.41
C LEU A 497 -21.19 -7.40 10.15
N PRO A 498 -22.49 -7.78 10.26
CA PRO A 498 -23.28 -8.25 9.13
C PRO A 498 -23.89 -7.10 8.32
N GLY A 499 -24.22 -7.40 7.06
CA GLY A 499 -25.07 -6.56 6.20
C GLY A 499 -24.40 -5.32 5.60
N THR A 500 -23.12 -5.07 5.88
CA THR A 500 -22.33 -3.96 5.34
C THR A 500 -20.86 -4.34 5.24
N VAL A 501 -20.10 -3.59 4.45
CA VAL A 501 -18.65 -3.70 4.42
C VAL A 501 -18.05 -2.72 5.42
N VAL A 502 -17.42 -3.23 6.49
CA VAL A 502 -16.63 -2.40 7.40
C VAL A 502 -15.47 -1.78 6.62
N HIS A 503 -15.43 -0.44 6.58
CA HIS A 503 -14.41 0.28 5.85
C HIS A 503 -13.71 1.36 6.69
N ALA A 504 -14.13 1.59 7.92
CA ALA A 504 -13.45 2.48 8.86
C ALA A 504 -12.05 1.98 9.22
N LYS A 505 -11.09 2.90 9.39
CA LYS A 505 -9.72 2.65 9.81
C LYS A 505 -9.47 3.40 11.11
N VAL A 506 -9.75 2.69 12.21
CA VAL A 506 -9.66 3.25 13.57
C VAL A 506 -8.97 2.26 14.49
N VAL A 507 -8.02 2.76 15.26
CA VAL A 507 -7.37 2.03 16.34
C VAL A 507 -7.52 2.85 17.63
N VAL A 508 -8.09 2.24 18.67
CA VAL A 508 -8.18 2.83 20.02
C VAL A 508 -7.34 1.96 20.96
N SER A 509 -6.37 2.56 21.62
CA SER A 509 -5.60 1.89 22.67
C SER A 509 -5.52 2.80 23.90
N ASP A 510 -6.04 2.33 25.02
CA ASP A 510 -6.08 3.08 26.28
C ASP A 510 -6.67 4.49 26.12
N ASP A 511 -5.82 5.54 26.02
CA ASP A 511 -6.17 6.94 25.82
C ASP A 511 -5.72 7.50 24.47
N VAL A 512 -5.25 6.64 23.56
CA VAL A 512 -4.81 7.02 22.22
C VAL A 512 -5.81 6.54 21.19
N VAL A 513 -6.19 7.40 20.26
CA VAL A 513 -7.01 7.04 19.11
C VAL A 513 -6.32 7.47 17.81
N SER A 514 -6.23 6.56 16.86
CA SER A 514 -5.79 6.81 15.47
C SER A 514 -6.93 6.59 14.50
N PHE A 515 -7.14 7.55 13.60
CA PHE A 515 -8.21 7.50 12.60
C PHE A 515 -7.73 8.14 11.29
N GLY A 516 -8.19 7.64 10.17
CA GLY A 516 -7.82 8.16 8.85
C GLY A 516 -7.96 7.12 7.74
N THR A 517 -6.95 6.98 6.89
CA THR A 517 -7.07 6.21 5.65
C THR A 517 -6.28 4.91 5.63
N VAL A 518 -5.41 4.66 6.62
CA VAL A 518 -4.46 3.54 6.61
C VAL A 518 -5.14 2.21 6.86
N ASN A 519 -5.19 1.36 5.84
CA ASN A 519 -5.50 -0.05 6.04
C ASN A 519 -4.31 -0.76 6.72
N LEU A 520 -4.58 -1.85 7.42
CA LEU A 520 -3.54 -2.69 8.01
C LEU A 520 -3.13 -3.82 7.05
N ASP A 521 -2.85 -3.42 5.80
CA ASP A 521 -2.35 -4.26 4.72
C ASP A 521 -1.02 -3.72 4.18
N SER A 522 -0.34 -4.51 3.36
CA SER A 522 0.98 -4.15 2.83
C SER A 522 0.95 -2.97 1.84
N TRP A 523 -0.19 -2.68 1.21
CA TRP A 523 -0.33 -1.57 0.28
C TRP A 523 -0.40 -0.25 1.03
N ALA A 524 -1.27 -0.15 2.02
CA ALA A 524 -1.45 1.06 2.81
C ALA A 524 -0.22 1.35 3.70
N LEU A 525 0.37 0.31 4.30
CA LEU A 525 1.48 0.49 5.22
C LEU A 525 2.81 0.87 4.56
N TYR A 526 2.99 0.58 3.24
CA TYR A 526 4.31 0.74 2.60
C TYR A 526 4.30 1.33 1.20
N ARG A 527 3.15 1.35 0.49
CA ARG A 527 3.10 1.62 -0.95
C ARG A 527 2.20 2.76 -1.36
N ASN A 528 1.05 2.91 -0.73
CA ASN A 528 0.14 4.02 -1.00
C ASN A 528 0.54 5.25 -0.20
N SER A 529 0.16 6.43 -0.70
CA SER A 529 0.12 7.61 0.15
C SER A 529 -1.10 7.53 1.05
N GLU A 530 -0.89 7.66 2.36
CA GLU A 530 -1.91 7.54 3.40
C GLU A 530 -1.80 8.69 4.41
N ILE A 531 -2.89 8.95 5.14
CA ILE A 531 -2.93 9.93 6.22
C ILE A 531 -3.68 9.37 7.42
N MET A 532 -3.12 9.59 8.61
CA MET A 532 -3.74 9.30 9.90
C MET A 532 -3.64 10.51 10.81
N MET A 533 -4.66 10.77 11.60
CA MET A 533 -4.57 11.62 12.77
C MET A 533 -4.49 10.75 14.02
N ILE A 534 -3.62 11.14 14.95
CA ILE A 534 -3.35 10.40 16.18
C ILE A 534 -3.58 11.34 17.33
N ALA A 535 -4.60 11.07 18.14
CA ALA A 535 -4.96 11.91 19.30
C ALA A 535 -4.69 11.18 20.61
N ARG A 536 -4.22 11.91 21.62
CA ARG A 536 -4.04 11.43 23.00
C ARG A 536 -5.04 12.12 23.92
N SER A 537 -6.16 11.46 24.14
CA SER A 537 -7.22 11.95 25.02
C SER A 537 -8.14 10.79 25.42
N ALA A 538 -8.30 10.59 26.72
CA ALA A 538 -9.21 9.57 27.24
C ALA A 538 -10.67 9.84 26.83
N ASP A 539 -11.07 11.11 26.80
CA ASP A 539 -12.43 11.52 26.41
C ASP A 539 -12.66 11.25 24.90
N THR A 540 -11.66 11.58 24.06
CA THR A 540 -11.72 11.28 22.62
C THR A 540 -11.79 9.76 22.40
N ALA A 541 -10.97 8.98 23.09
CA ALA A 541 -11.00 7.53 22.99
C ALA A 541 -12.37 6.95 23.43
N ALA A 542 -12.93 7.45 24.53
CA ALA A 542 -14.26 7.07 25.00
C ALA A 542 -15.37 7.47 24.00
N LEU A 543 -15.22 8.61 23.33
CA LEU A 543 -16.15 9.07 22.30
C LEU A 543 -16.19 8.10 21.10
N PHE A 544 -15.02 7.64 20.62
CA PHE A 544 -14.93 6.66 19.53
C PHE A 544 -15.51 5.30 19.95
N GLU A 545 -15.30 4.89 21.19
CA GLU A 545 -15.93 3.67 21.69
C GLU A 545 -17.46 3.79 21.70
N ALA A 546 -17.97 4.87 22.27
CA ALA A 546 -19.41 5.07 22.41
C ALA A 546 -20.13 5.23 21.06
N ARG A 547 -19.49 5.87 20.06
CA ARG A 547 -20.12 6.18 18.78
C ARG A 547 -19.87 5.13 17.71
N LEU A 548 -18.77 4.37 17.79
CA LEU A 548 -18.36 3.43 16.74
C LEU A 548 -18.31 1.99 17.27
N PHE A 549 -17.42 1.68 18.23
CA PHE A 549 -17.17 0.29 18.62
C PHE A 549 -18.34 -0.37 19.34
N GLU A 550 -18.92 0.28 20.37
CA GLU A 550 -19.98 -0.33 21.17
C GLU A 550 -21.27 -0.58 20.35
N PRO A 551 -21.76 0.35 19.52
CA PRO A 551 -22.92 0.09 18.66
C PRO A 551 -22.66 -1.00 17.64
N ASP A 552 -21.44 -1.08 17.07
CA ASP A 552 -21.11 -2.07 16.06
C ASP A 552 -20.94 -3.47 16.65
N ILE A 553 -20.29 -3.58 17.80
CA ILE A 553 -20.17 -4.83 18.54
C ILE A 553 -21.56 -5.36 18.94
N ALA A 554 -22.46 -4.49 19.39
CA ALA A 554 -23.81 -4.88 19.80
C ALA A 554 -24.65 -5.50 18.67
N ARG A 555 -24.37 -5.17 17.41
CA ARG A 555 -25.04 -5.74 16.23
C ARG A 555 -24.21 -6.80 15.49
N SER A 556 -22.98 -7.06 15.94
CA SER A 556 -22.08 -8.06 15.39
C SER A 556 -22.27 -9.43 16.02
N HIS A 557 -21.73 -10.44 15.38
CA HIS A 557 -21.62 -11.78 15.97
C HIS A 557 -20.15 -12.21 16.10
N PRO A 558 -19.84 -13.15 17.01
CA PRO A 558 -18.47 -13.62 17.18
C PRO A 558 -17.92 -14.28 15.92
N GLY A 559 -16.72 -13.87 15.51
CA GLY A 559 -16.01 -14.44 14.39
C GLY A 559 -15.67 -15.92 14.60
N LYS A 560 -15.69 -16.69 13.53
CA LYS A 560 -15.43 -18.14 13.56
C LYS A 560 -14.33 -18.52 12.58
N PRO A 561 -13.38 -19.38 12.98
CA PRO A 561 -12.38 -19.91 12.07
C PRO A 561 -13.00 -20.63 10.87
N PRO A 562 -12.31 -20.68 9.71
CA PRO A 562 -12.81 -21.35 8.53
C PRO A 562 -12.99 -22.86 8.80
N SER A 563 -14.14 -23.40 8.41
CA SER A 563 -14.50 -24.80 8.62
C SER A 563 -14.38 -25.62 7.33
N GLY A 564 -13.89 -26.86 7.45
CA GLY A 564 -13.67 -27.76 6.30
C GLY A 564 -12.34 -27.55 5.57
N ALA A 565 -11.86 -28.60 4.92
CA ALA A 565 -10.53 -28.63 4.29
C ALA A 565 -10.36 -27.59 3.17
N ARG A 566 -11.40 -27.37 2.35
CA ARG A 566 -11.36 -26.41 1.25
C ARG A 566 -11.22 -24.96 1.77
N ALA A 567 -12.05 -24.56 2.72
CA ALA A 567 -12.02 -23.21 3.28
C ALA A 567 -10.70 -22.94 4.03
N ARG A 568 -10.17 -23.93 4.75
CA ARG A 568 -8.85 -23.84 5.41
C ARG A 568 -7.71 -23.72 4.40
N PHE A 569 -7.74 -24.48 3.30
CA PHE A 569 -6.74 -24.36 2.24
C PHE A 569 -6.81 -23.01 1.54
N GLU A 570 -8.00 -22.54 1.20
CA GLU A 570 -8.21 -21.24 0.54
C GLU A 570 -7.72 -20.09 1.45
N SER A 571 -8.09 -20.09 2.72
CA SER A 571 -7.65 -19.08 3.68
C SER A 571 -6.12 -19.11 3.91
N TRP A 572 -5.53 -20.31 3.99
CA TRP A 572 -4.08 -20.46 4.05
C TRP A 572 -3.38 -19.92 2.80
N LEU A 573 -3.92 -20.21 1.62
CA LEU A 573 -3.34 -19.72 0.36
C LEU A 573 -3.33 -18.19 0.31
N TRP A 574 -4.44 -17.56 0.68
CA TRP A 574 -4.54 -16.11 0.68
C TRP A 574 -3.69 -15.47 1.78
N ASP A 575 -3.54 -16.11 2.95
CA ASP A 575 -2.56 -15.67 3.98
C ASP A 575 -1.13 -15.64 3.43
N LYS A 576 -0.77 -16.57 2.53
CA LYS A 576 0.55 -16.58 1.89
C LYS A 576 0.69 -15.56 0.75
N LEU A 577 -0.41 -15.07 0.22
CA LEU A 577 -0.46 -14.13 -0.90
C LEU A 577 -0.87 -12.70 -0.45
N THR A 578 -0.78 -12.38 0.84
CA THR A 578 -1.21 -11.08 1.41
C THR A 578 -0.50 -9.86 0.82
N TYR A 579 0.66 -10.07 0.21
CA TYR A 579 1.37 -9.02 -0.54
C TYR A 579 0.54 -8.40 -1.68
N PHE A 580 -0.44 -9.14 -2.23
CA PHE A 580 -1.30 -8.70 -3.33
C PHE A 580 -2.67 -8.20 -2.87
N LEU A 581 -2.92 -8.20 -1.59
CA LEU A 581 -4.22 -7.91 -0.99
C LEU A 581 -4.27 -6.52 -0.39
#